data_4e5a0173f451526fa1841dddfcd19c57
#
_entry.id   4e5a0173f451526fa1841dddfcd19c57
#
_cell.length_a   1.000
_cell.length_b   1.000
_cell.length_c   1.000
_cell.angle_alpha   90.00
_cell.angle_beta   90.00
_cell.angle_gamma   90.00
#
_symmetry.space_group_name_H-M   'P 1'
#
loop_
_entity.id
_entity.type
_entity.pdbx_description
1 polymer ?
#
loop_
_entity_poly.entity_id
_entity_poly.type
_entity_poly.pdbx_seq_one_letter_code
_entity_poly.pdbx_strand_id
1 'polypeptide(L)'
;MVRIKSRLFAYLMSAALSVSFVGSDFAGLHAAQAASTTVALVVNGNAITNLDIEQRKAFLKVQNRGGNLTQLAREELTDEMLKRVEMKRRNIEVSLQEVNAAYDNFAARNNMSPQQMGQMLTQAGLTPAHFKAYIMVQMGWGRLVSARFRAEGMVSEGEAVQRMLKNGGVKPTANEYLIQQVIFVIPANRRGAILGQRRQEANALRSRVNGCDSTRELVKGKIDITIRNLGRVLEQQLPPEWEKTIKATSVGKATAVQETARGVEFLTICSIRKVNDDRVAQLVFSIQEGNNSEAKASQLEKKYIAELRKSARIQTP
;
A
#
# COMPACT_ATOMS: atom_id res chain seq x y z
N MET A 1 2.89 3.95 -6.30
CA MET A 1 3.59 4.47 -5.11
C MET A 1 4.03 5.89 -5.40
N VAL A 2 3.26 6.89 -4.97
CA VAL A 2 3.54 8.30 -5.26
C VAL A 2 4.80 8.70 -4.48
N ARG A 3 5.91 8.88 -5.19
CA ARG A 3 7.12 9.53 -4.64
C ARG A 3 6.82 11.02 -4.50
N ILE A 4 6.43 11.45 -3.32
CA ILE A 4 6.49 12.87 -2.95
C ILE A 4 7.96 13.20 -2.81
N LYS A 5 8.48 14.00 -3.75
CA LYS A 5 9.88 14.42 -3.79
C LYS A 5 10.24 15.12 -2.47
N SER A 6 11.27 14.62 -1.81
CA SER A 6 11.85 15.08 -0.54
C SER A 6 12.66 16.40 -0.64
N ARG A 7 12.12 17.45 -1.27
CA ARG A 7 12.84 18.74 -1.40
C ARG A 7 12.08 19.92 -0.78
N LEU A 8 11.46 19.74 0.39
CA LEU A 8 10.55 20.78 0.89
C LEU A 8 10.75 21.20 2.35
N PHE A 9 11.93 21.02 2.95
CA PHE A 9 12.12 21.45 4.33
C PHE A 9 13.50 22.06 4.60
N ALA A 10 13.82 23.17 3.94
CA ALA A 10 15.07 23.88 4.22
C ALA A 10 14.94 25.41 4.43
N TYR A 11 13.77 25.95 4.63
CA TYR A 11 13.64 27.37 4.93
C TYR A 11 12.49 27.61 5.93
N LEU A 12 12.82 27.67 7.22
CA LEU A 12 12.11 28.39 8.27
C LEU A 12 12.81 28.21 9.62
N MET A 13 13.98 28.82 9.75
CA MET A 13 14.52 29.20 11.06
C MET A 13 15.31 30.51 10.87
N SER A 14 14.71 31.62 11.22
CA SER A 14 15.36 32.82 11.76
C SER A 14 14.34 33.96 11.82
N ALA A 15 13.84 34.25 12.99
CA ALA A 15 13.62 35.60 13.50
C ALA A 15 13.12 35.50 14.94
N ALA A 16 14.03 35.72 15.86
CA ALA A 16 13.74 35.96 17.26
C ALA A 16 13.82 37.45 17.57
N LEU A 17 13.06 37.85 18.57
CA LEU A 17 13.12 39.04 19.42
C LEU A 17 12.60 40.39 18.87
N SER A 18 11.54 40.87 19.48
CA SER A 18 11.63 41.97 20.46
C SER A 18 10.30 42.18 21.20
N VAL A 19 10.37 42.24 22.48
CA VAL A 19 9.35 42.56 23.48
C VAL A 19 9.08 44.07 23.50
N SER A 20 7.81 44.45 23.61
CA SER A 20 7.41 45.67 24.35
C SER A 20 5.97 45.53 24.84
N PHE A 21 5.84 45.59 26.15
CA PHE A 21 4.65 45.65 26.98
C PHE A 21 4.02 47.02 26.91
N VAL A 22 2.76 47.21 26.59
CA VAL A 22 1.86 48.18 27.19
C VAL A 22 0.45 47.63 27.15
N GLY A 23 -0.16 47.59 28.34
CA GLY A 23 -1.50 47.06 28.55
C GLY A 23 -2.60 48.00 28.08
N SER A 24 -3.74 47.43 27.79
CA SER A 24 -5.07 48.00 28.05
C SER A 24 -6.12 46.88 27.90
N ASP A 25 -6.88 46.66 28.92
CA ASP A 25 -8.05 45.82 28.98
C ASP A 25 -9.06 46.21 27.88
N PHE A 26 -9.31 45.25 26.96
CA PHE A 26 -10.58 45.15 26.28
C PHE A 26 -10.98 43.68 26.29
N ALA A 27 -11.85 43.34 27.23
CA ALA A 27 -12.60 42.08 27.18
C ALA A 27 -13.54 42.11 25.97
N GLY A 28 -12.97 41.95 24.78
CA GLY A 28 -13.70 41.62 23.57
C GLY A 28 -14.04 40.14 23.62
N LEU A 29 -15.28 39.83 23.97
CA LEU A 29 -15.88 38.54 23.67
C LEU A 29 -15.74 38.29 22.16
N HIS A 30 -14.64 37.66 21.77
CA HIS A 30 -14.56 37.04 20.42
C HIS A 30 -15.54 35.88 20.46
N ALA A 31 -16.81 36.16 20.10
CA ALA A 31 -17.71 35.13 19.67
C ALA A 31 -16.97 34.35 18.58
N ALA A 32 -16.48 33.16 18.89
CA ALA A 32 -16.02 32.23 17.90
C ALA A 32 -17.21 32.02 16.95
N GLN A 33 -17.21 32.73 15.83
CA GLN A 33 -18.15 32.48 14.76
C GLN A 33 -17.88 31.05 14.34
N ALA A 34 -18.72 30.12 14.80
CA ALA A 34 -18.79 28.77 14.28
C ALA A 34 -19.06 28.95 12.76
N ALA A 35 -18.03 28.79 11.96
CA ALA A 35 -18.17 28.86 10.52
C ALA A 35 -19.26 27.88 10.12
N SER A 36 -20.39 28.38 9.65
CA SER A 36 -21.51 27.53 9.24
C SER A 36 -21.03 26.61 8.12
N THR A 37 -21.03 25.30 8.41
CA THR A 37 -20.68 24.31 7.41
C THR A 37 -21.80 24.20 6.38
N THR A 38 -21.57 24.69 5.18
CA THR A 38 -22.53 24.63 4.07
C THR A 38 -22.10 23.60 3.03
N VAL A 39 -23.06 23.04 2.32
CA VAL A 39 -22.76 22.14 1.20
C VAL A 39 -22.27 22.97 0.02
N ALA A 40 -21.09 22.66 -0.49
CA ALA A 40 -20.49 23.35 -1.62
C ALA A 40 -20.63 22.58 -2.94
N LEU A 41 -20.69 21.26 -2.87
CA LEU A 41 -20.87 20.33 -3.99
C LEU A 41 -21.61 19.09 -3.51
N VAL A 42 -22.35 18.44 -4.41
CA VAL A 42 -22.91 17.10 -4.20
C VAL A 42 -22.45 16.20 -5.34
N VAL A 43 -21.79 15.09 -5.01
CA VAL A 43 -21.28 14.12 -5.97
C VAL A 43 -21.94 12.77 -5.72
N ASN A 44 -22.74 12.30 -6.64
CA ASN A 44 -23.51 11.05 -6.51
C ASN A 44 -24.30 10.95 -5.19
N GLY A 45 -24.92 12.07 -4.77
CA GLY A 45 -25.68 12.15 -3.52
C GLY A 45 -24.83 12.35 -2.24
N ASN A 46 -23.52 12.44 -2.36
CA ASN A 46 -22.61 12.69 -1.23
C ASN A 46 -22.17 14.16 -1.21
N ALA A 47 -22.35 14.81 -0.08
CA ALA A 47 -22.02 16.22 0.09
C ALA A 47 -20.52 16.43 0.30
N ILE A 48 -19.97 17.47 -0.31
CA ILE A 48 -18.67 18.06 -0.05
C ILE A 48 -18.96 19.45 0.49
N THR A 49 -18.41 19.78 1.64
CA THR A 49 -18.68 21.02 2.36
C THR A 49 -17.66 22.12 2.01
N ASN A 50 -18.00 23.37 2.34
CA ASN A 50 -17.04 24.48 2.29
C ASN A 50 -15.83 24.23 3.21
N LEU A 51 -16.02 23.56 4.35
CA LEU A 51 -14.92 23.18 5.24
C LEU A 51 -13.96 22.19 4.59
N ASP A 52 -14.48 21.18 3.88
CA ASP A 52 -13.65 20.24 3.13
C ASP A 52 -12.81 20.96 2.08
N ILE A 53 -13.40 21.95 1.39
CA ILE A 53 -12.67 22.76 0.40
C ILE A 53 -11.55 23.55 1.06
N GLU A 54 -11.81 24.22 2.20
CA GLU A 54 -10.77 24.99 2.90
C GLU A 54 -9.63 24.07 3.40
N GLN A 55 -9.94 22.92 3.96
CA GLN A 55 -8.92 21.94 4.37
C GLN A 55 -8.13 21.40 3.17
N ARG A 56 -8.78 21.16 2.03
CA ARG A 56 -8.07 20.75 0.80
C ARG A 56 -7.17 21.85 0.28
N LYS A 57 -7.61 23.10 0.30
CA LYS A 57 -6.78 24.27 -0.04
C LYS A 57 -5.54 24.38 0.86
N ALA A 58 -5.72 24.18 2.17
CA ALA A 58 -4.62 24.13 3.12
C ALA A 58 -3.63 23.01 2.76
N PHE A 59 -4.12 21.82 2.41
CA PHE A 59 -3.29 20.70 1.97
C PHE A 59 -2.53 21.02 0.67
N LEU A 60 -3.17 21.62 -0.30
CA LEU A 60 -2.53 22.05 -1.56
C LEU A 60 -1.42 23.09 -1.32
N LYS A 61 -1.60 24.01 -0.36
CA LYS A 61 -0.56 24.97 0.07
C LYS A 61 0.66 24.24 0.68
N VAL A 62 0.43 23.26 1.56
CA VAL A 62 1.51 22.43 2.13
C VAL A 62 2.28 21.69 1.03
N GLN A 63 1.61 21.33 -0.06
CA GLN A 63 2.24 20.70 -1.23
C GLN A 63 2.90 21.71 -2.20
N ASN A 64 2.90 23.01 -1.90
CA ASN A 64 3.36 24.10 -2.78
C ASN A 64 2.68 24.09 -4.17
N ARG A 65 1.40 23.76 -4.21
CA ARG A 65 0.62 23.83 -5.45
C ARG A 65 0.28 25.28 -5.76
N GLY A 66 0.48 25.67 -7.01
CA GLY A 66 0.11 27.00 -7.52
C GLY A 66 -1.24 27.01 -8.22
N GLY A 67 -1.68 28.19 -8.67
CA GLY A 67 -2.91 28.38 -9.43
C GLY A 67 -4.14 28.65 -8.56
N ASN A 68 -5.33 28.43 -9.13
CA ASN A 68 -6.59 28.61 -8.41
C ASN A 68 -6.84 27.44 -7.46
N LEU A 69 -6.38 27.58 -6.21
CA LEU A 69 -6.48 26.52 -5.20
C LEU A 69 -7.92 26.12 -4.88
N THR A 70 -8.89 27.04 -5.00
CA THR A 70 -10.30 26.72 -4.74
C THR A 70 -10.85 25.78 -5.83
N GLN A 71 -10.53 26.06 -7.08
CA GLN A 71 -10.91 25.19 -8.19
C GLN A 71 -10.23 23.82 -8.09
N LEU A 72 -8.91 23.80 -7.86
CA LEU A 72 -8.16 22.55 -7.66
C LEU A 72 -8.72 21.72 -6.49
N ALA A 73 -9.05 22.37 -5.37
CA ALA A 73 -9.65 21.69 -4.23
C ALA A 73 -11.01 21.06 -4.57
N ARG A 74 -11.87 21.76 -5.31
CA ARG A 74 -13.15 21.23 -5.78
C ARG A 74 -12.96 20.02 -6.70
N GLU A 75 -12.03 20.09 -7.64
CA GLU A 75 -11.73 19.02 -8.58
C GLU A 75 -11.17 17.78 -7.87
N GLU A 76 -10.19 17.97 -6.97
CA GLU A 76 -9.59 16.87 -6.21
C GLU A 76 -10.57 16.20 -5.23
N LEU A 77 -11.43 17.00 -4.56
CA LEU A 77 -12.47 16.46 -3.68
C LEU A 77 -13.57 15.73 -4.46
N THR A 78 -13.91 16.20 -5.65
CA THR A 78 -14.81 15.49 -6.57
C THR A 78 -14.25 14.12 -6.92
N ASP A 79 -12.98 14.06 -7.35
CA ASP A 79 -12.32 12.79 -7.66
C ASP A 79 -12.22 11.88 -6.44
N GLU A 80 -11.89 12.45 -5.29
CA GLU A 80 -11.84 11.69 -4.04
C GLU A 80 -13.19 11.10 -3.67
N MET A 81 -14.28 11.86 -3.83
CA MET A 81 -15.62 11.37 -3.57
C MET A 81 -16.00 10.25 -4.55
N LEU A 82 -15.68 10.38 -5.83
CA LEU A 82 -15.88 9.33 -6.83
C LEU A 82 -15.11 8.05 -6.47
N LYS A 83 -13.85 8.19 -6.04
CA LYS A 83 -13.01 7.09 -5.55
C LYS A 83 -13.67 6.39 -4.36
N ARG A 84 -14.17 7.15 -3.37
CA ARG A 84 -14.87 6.59 -2.18
C ARG A 84 -16.11 5.80 -2.56
N VAL A 85 -16.96 6.35 -3.45
CA VAL A 85 -18.17 5.69 -3.92
C VAL A 85 -17.84 4.39 -4.64
N GLU A 86 -16.83 4.41 -5.51
CA GLU A 86 -16.41 3.22 -6.25
C GLU A 86 -15.77 2.16 -5.35
N MET A 87 -14.92 2.57 -4.39
CA MET A 87 -14.36 1.67 -3.38
C MET A 87 -15.48 0.96 -2.61
N LYS A 88 -16.49 1.70 -2.15
CA LYS A 88 -17.67 1.13 -1.47
C LYS A 88 -18.40 0.13 -2.37
N ARG A 89 -18.65 0.49 -3.63
CA ARG A 89 -19.31 -0.37 -4.61
C ARG A 89 -18.56 -1.69 -4.86
N ARG A 90 -17.23 -1.65 -4.75
CA ARG A 90 -16.33 -2.80 -4.97
C ARG A 90 -15.94 -3.53 -3.69
N ASN A 91 -16.54 -3.16 -2.56
CA ASN A 91 -16.20 -3.73 -1.24
C ASN A 91 -14.69 -3.64 -0.93
N ILE A 92 -14.06 -2.52 -1.29
CA ILE A 92 -12.66 -2.25 -0.93
C ILE A 92 -12.64 -1.52 0.39
N GLU A 93 -12.15 -2.19 1.41
CA GLU A 93 -12.04 -1.64 2.76
C GLU A 93 -10.58 -1.39 3.13
N VAL A 94 -10.37 -0.33 3.89
CA VAL A 94 -9.09 0.02 4.52
C VAL A 94 -9.37 0.24 6.00
N SER A 95 -8.77 -0.56 6.85
CA SER A 95 -8.99 -0.48 8.29
C SER A 95 -8.35 0.78 8.90
N LEU A 96 -8.91 1.26 10.01
CA LEU A 96 -8.32 2.37 10.75
C LEU A 96 -6.90 2.08 11.24
N GLN A 97 -6.59 0.82 11.55
CA GLN A 97 -5.26 0.39 11.93
C GLN A 97 -4.26 0.60 10.78
N GLU A 98 -4.62 0.22 9.56
CA GLU A 98 -3.78 0.43 8.37
C GLU A 98 -3.57 1.93 8.08
N VAL A 99 -4.62 2.73 8.22
CA VAL A 99 -4.55 4.19 8.03
C VAL A 99 -3.62 4.83 9.07
N ASN A 100 -3.75 4.44 10.35
CA ASN A 100 -2.88 4.94 11.41
C ASN A 100 -1.43 4.55 11.17
N ALA A 101 -1.16 3.30 10.83
CA ALA A 101 0.19 2.84 10.48
C ALA A 101 0.77 3.60 9.28
N ALA A 102 -0.04 3.89 8.26
CA ALA A 102 0.39 4.69 7.11
C ALA A 102 0.69 6.15 7.49
N TYR A 103 -0.12 6.74 8.38
CA TYR A 103 0.10 8.07 8.91
C TYR A 103 1.40 8.15 9.74
N ASP A 104 1.63 7.18 10.63
CA ASP A 104 2.83 7.11 11.46
C ASP A 104 4.09 6.92 10.61
N ASN A 105 4.03 6.04 9.60
CA ASN A 105 5.10 5.86 8.63
C ASN A 105 5.36 7.13 7.80
N PHE A 106 4.31 7.90 7.47
CA PHE A 106 4.47 9.16 6.77
C PHE A 106 5.17 10.19 7.65
N ALA A 107 4.76 10.31 8.92
CA ALA A 107 5.43 11.18 9.89
C ALA A 107 6.92 10.81 10.04
N ALA A 108 7.22 9.53 10.23
CA ALA A 108 8.59 9.05 10.38
C ALA A 108 9.48 9.35 9.15
N ARG A 109 8.95 9.21 7.92
CA ARG A 109 9.69 9.56 6.69
C ARG A 109 9.99 11.05 6.56
N ASN A 110 9.24 11.89 7.26
CA ASN A 110 9.46 13.33 7.34
C ASN A 110 10.23 13.73 8.62
N ASN A 111 10.84 12.77 9.32
CA ASN A 111 11.56 12.97 10.58
C ASN A 111 10.71 13.62 11.69
N MET A 112 9.44 13.26 11.75
CA MET A 112 8.48 13.77 12.74
C MET A 112 7.86 12.62 13.54
N SER A 113 7.49 12.89 14.78
CA SER A 113 6.54 12.03 15.49
C SER A 113 5.12 12.25 14.95
N PRO A 114 4.19 11.30 15.16
CA PRO A 114 2.78 11.49 14.77
C PRO A 114 2.14 12.73 15.39
N GLN A 115 2.54 13.10 16.62
CA GLN A 115 2.07 14.30 17.32
C GLN A 115 2.60 15.58 16.66
N GLN A 116 3.89 15.64 16.35
CA GLN A 116 4.50 16.77 15.64
C GLN A 116 3.86 16.96 14.24
N MET A 117 3.63 15.86 13.52
CA MET A 117 2.91 15.90 12.27
C MET A 117 1.50 16.47 12.44
N GLY A 118 0.76 16.01 13.47
CA GLY A 118 -0.58 16.52 13.78
C GLY A 118 -0.58 18.02 14.07
N GLN A 119 0.36 18.52 14.84
CA GLN A 119 0.53 19.94 15.15
C GLN A 119 0.83 20.76 13.89
N MET A 120 1.76 20.30 13.07
CA MET A 120 2.12 20.94 11.79
C MET A 120 0.93 21.03 10.84
N LEU A 121 0.17 19.95 10.69
CA LEU A 121 -1.04 19.94 9.87
C LEU A 121 -2.08 20.92 10.39
N THR A 122 -2.31 20.95 11.71
CA THR A 122 -3.29 21.88 12.33
C THR A 122 -2.89 23.32 12.15
N GLN A 123 -1.61 23.66 12.30
CA GLN A 123 -1.08 24.99 12.04
C GLN A 123 -1.24 25.41 10.57
N ALA A 124 -1.16 24.44 9.67
CA ALA A 124 -1.40 24.67 8.24
C ALA A 124 -2.90 24.79 7.87
N GLY A 125 -3.82 24.58 8.84
CA GLY A 125 -5.27 24.61 8.61
C GLY A 125 -5.85 23.29 8.11
N LEU A 126 -5.14 22.19 8.29
CA LEU A 126 -5.56 20.84 7.92
C LEU A 126 -5.65 19.96 9.16
N THR A 127 -6.80 19.37 9.42
CA THR A 127 -6.93 18.45 10.57
C THR A 127 -6.25 17.10 10.28
N PRO A 128 -5.63 16.45 11.30
CA PRO A 128 -5.12 15.09 11.16
C PRO A 128 -6.18 14.09 10.70
N ALA A 129 -7.42 14.27 11.11
CA ALA A 129 -8.54 13.43 10.71
C ALA A 129 -8.80 13.53 9.18
N HIS A 130 -8.80 14.75 8.64
CA HIS A 130 -8.98 14.97 7.20
C HIS A 130 -7.81 14.37 6.40
N PHE A 131 -6.58 14.53 6.88
CA PHE A 131 -5.42 13.93 6.24
C PHE A 131 -5.44 12.40 6.29
N LYS A 132 -5.86 11.80 7.41
CA LYS A 132 -6.05 10.34 7.51
C LYS A 132 -7.16 9.84 6.57
N ALA A 133 -8.25 10.60 6.43
CA ALA A 133 -9.30 10.28 5.47
C ALA A 133 -8.79 10.30 4.01
N TYR A 134 -7.93 11.26 3.65
CA TYR A 134 -7.23 11.27 2.37
C TYR A 134 -6.33 10.04 2.20
N ILE A 135 -5.51 9.68 3.21
CA ILE A 135 -4.65 8.48 3.17
C ILE A 135 -5.50 7.22 2.91
N MET A 136 -6.62 7.08 3.62
CA MET A 136 -7.54 5.94 3.46
C MET A 136 -7.99 5.78 2.01
N VAL A 137 -8.39 6.88 1.37
CA VAL A 137 -8.84 6.86 -0.03
C VAL A 137 -7.70 6.52 -0.98
N GLN A 138 -6.50 7.09 -0.77
CA GLN A 138 -5.35 6.76 -1.61
C GLN A 138 -4.96 5.28 -1.52
N MET A 139 -5.00 4.70 -0.31
CA MET A 139 -4.70 3.28 -0.09
C MET A 139 -5.74 2.37 -0.77
N GLY A 140 -7.03 2.63 -0.52
CA GLY A 140 -8.10 1.82 -1.09
C GLY A 140 -8.19 1.95 -2.61
N TRP A 141 -8.03 3.15 -3.12
CA TRP A 141 -7.99 3.39 -4.56
C TRP A 141 -6.80 2.69 -5.23
N GLY A 142 -5.61 2.74 -4.62
CA GLY A 142 -4.44 2.00 -5.09
C GLY A 142 -4.69 0.49 -5.16
N ARG A 143 -5.39 -0.10 -4.17
CA ARG A 143 -5.80 -1.51 -4.20
C ARG A 143 -6.73 -1.80 -5.39
N LEU A 144 -7.71 -0.93 -5.61
CA LEU A 144 -8.71 -1.07 -6.67
C LEU A 144 -8.06 -0.97 -8.06
N VAL A 145 -7.24 0.06 -8.29
CA VAL A 145 -6.50 0.23 -9.55
C VAL A 145 -5.55 -0.94 -9.79
N SER A 146 -4.85 -1.42 -8.76
CA SER A 146 -3.97 -2.59 -8.86
C SER A 146 -4.73 -3.87 -9.19
N ALA A 147 -5.93 -4.05 -8.63
CA ALA A 147 -6.78 -5.19 -8.96
C ALA A 147 -7.26 -5.12 -10.42
N ARG A 148 -7.71 -3.93 -10.87
CA ARG A 148 -8.12 -3.71 -12.26
C ARG A 148 -6.94 -3.86 -13.22
N PHE A 149 -5.77 -3.34 -12.87
CA PHE A 149 -4.55 -3.49 -13.67
C PHE A 149 -4.18 -4.97 -13.87
N ARG A 150 -4.27 -5.78 -12.80
CA ARG A 150 -4.04 -7.22 -12.92
C ARG A 150 -5.09 -7.91 -13.80
N ALA A 151 -6.34 -7.49 -13.72
CA ALA A 151 -7.42 -8.06 -14.54
C ALA A 151 -7.31 -7.67 -16.03
N GLU A 152 -6.93 -6.42 -16.31
CA GLU A 152 -6.76 -5.90 -17.68
C GLU A 152 -5.36 -6.19 -18.26
N GLY A 153 -4.34 -6.33 -17.41
CA GLY A 153 -2.95 -6.53 -17.78
C GLY A 153 -2.56 -7.98 -18.02
N MET A 154 -3.45 -8.93 -17.78
CA MET A 154 -3.24 -10.29 -18.22
C MET A 154 -3.41 -10.34 -19.74
N VAL A 155 -2.31 -10.64 -20.43
CA VAL A 155 -2.32 -10.92 -21.87
C VAL A 155 -3.37 -12.00 -22.10
N SER A 156 -4.33 -11.74 -22.98
CA SER A 156 -5.35 -12.74 -23.32
C SER A 156 -4.67 -13.99 -23.94
N GLU A 157 -5.33 -15.13 -23.85
CA GLU A 157 -4.79 -16.36 -24.45
C GLU A 157 -4.47 -16.17 -25.94
N GLY A 158 -5.35 -15.48 -26.68
CA GLY A 158 -5.13 -15.16 -28.09
C GLY A 158 -3.92 -14.26 -28.32
N GLU A 159 -3.69 -13.24 -27.50
CA GLU A 159 -2.50 -12.39 -27.58
C GLU A 159 -1.23 -13.16 -27.21
N ALA A 160 -1.28 -14.02 -26.20
CA ALA A 160 -0.15 -14.89 -25.85
C ALA A 160 0.23 -15.80 -27.03
N VAL A 161 -0.76 -16.40 -27.68
CA VAL A 161 -0.54 -17.21 -28.91
C VAL A 161 0.07 -16.39 -30.05
N GLN A 162 -0.43 -15.18 -30.31
CA GLN A 162 0.13 -14.29 -31.32
C GLN A 162 1.58 -13.91 -31.04
N ARG A 163 1.92 -13.67 -29.78
CA ARG A 163 3.29 -13.36 -29.37
C ARG A 163 4.21 -14.57 -29.48
N MET A 164 3.70 -15.76 -29.13
CA MET A 164 4.43 -17.01 -29.32
C MET A 164 4.77 -17.20 -30.81
N LEU A 165 3.80 -17.00 -31.70
CA LEU A 165 4.02 -17.11 -33.14
C LEU A 165 5.07 -16.11 -33.66
N LYS A 166 5.02 -14.85 -33.19
CA LYS A 166 6.04 -13.83 -33.48
C LYS A 166 7.44 -14.20 -33.00
N ASN A 167 7.53 -14.94 -31.87
CA ASN A 167 8.78 -15.41 -31.28
C ASN A 167 9.18 -16.81 -31.75
N GLY A 168 8.78 -17.23 -32.97
CA GLY A 168 9.16 -18.50 -33.56
C GLY A 168 8.37 -19.71 -33.05
N GLY A 169 7.20 -19.51 -32.44
CA GLY A 169 6.31 -20.59 -32.00
C GLY A 169 6.72 -21.27 -30.67
N VAL A 170 7.80 -20.84 -30.04
CA VAL A 170 8.31 -21.46 -28.82
C VAL A 170 7.56 -20.94 -27.60
N LYS A 171 6.98 -21.85 -26.82
CA LYS A 171 6.36 -21.50 -25.53
C LYS A 171 7.45 -21.13 -24.51
N PRO A 172 7.31 -20.01 -23.79
CA PRO A 172 8.23 -19.69 -22.71
C PRO A 172 8.15 -20.74 -21.60
N THR A 173 9.28 -21.02 -20.98
CA THR A 173 9.37 -21.92 -19.84
C THR A 173 9.56 -21.13 -18.57
N ALA A 174 9.01 -21.62 -17.46
CA ALA A 174 9.26 -21.10 -16.12
C ALA A 174 9.51 -22.23 -15.13
N ASN A 175 10.19 -21.92 -14.04
CA ASN A 175 10.28 -22.84 -12.90
C ASN A 175 9.00 -22.73 -12.08
N GLU A 176 8.43 -23.86 -11.72
CA GLU A 176 7.32 -23.97 -10.77
C GLU A 176 7.84 -24.62 -9.49
N TYR A 177 7.66 -23.95 -8.37
CA TYR A 177 8.10 -24.36 -7.05
C TYR A 177 6.91 -24.91 -6.27
N LEU A 178 7.04 -26.09 -5.70
CA LEU A 178 6.14 -26.57 -4.65
C LEU A 178 6.76 -26.20 -3.30
N ILE A 179 6.07 -25.37 -2.51
CA ILE A 179 6.63 -24.73 -1.32
C ILE A 179 5.76 -25.02 -0.10
N GLN A 180 6.43 -25.29 1.00
CA GLN A 180 5.84 -25.42 2.32
C GLN A 180 6.46 -24.37 3.26
N GLN A 181 5.65 -23.65 4.00
CA GLN A 181 6.07 -22.61 4.96
C GLN A 181 5.99 -23.16 6.37
N VAL A 182 7.05 -22.95 7.14
CA VAL A 182 7.10 -23.29 8.57
C VAL A 182 7.21 -21.99 9.36
N ILE A 183 6.28 -21.79 10.29
CA ILE A 183 6.16 -20.57 11.10
C ILE A 183 6.31 -20.94 12.57
N PHE A 184 7.34 -20.41 13.21
CA PHE A 184 7.50 -20.39 14.66
C PHE A 184 6.74 -19.18 15.18
N VAL A 185 5.51 -19.40 15.61
CA VAL A 185 4.60 -18.34 16.01
C VAL A 185 5.10 -17.64 17.27
N ILE A 186 5.11 -16.31 17.24
CA ILE A 186 5.49 -15.48 18.37
C ILE A 186 4.39 -14.45 18.61
N PRO A 187 3.64 -14.53 19.71
CA PRO A 187 2.69 -13.49 20.10
C PRO A 187 3.41 -12.14 20.25
N ALA A 188 2.76 -11.05 19.79
CA ALA A 188 3.36 -9.73 19.78
C ALA A 188 3.87 -9.26 21.15
N ASN A 189 3.12 -9.57 22.23
CA ASN A 189 3.46 -9.23 23.61
C ASN A 189 4.65 -10.04 24.17
N ARG A 190 5.06 -11.13 23.54
CA ARG A 190 6.21 -11.97 23.95
C ARG A 190 7.41 -11.82 23.04
N ARG A 191 7.30 -11.04 21.97
CA ARG A 191 8.33 -10.98 20.92
C ARG A 191 9.71 -10.62 21.47
N GLY A 192 9.81 -9.58 22.29
CA GLY A 192 11.08 -9.16 22.90
C GLY A 192 11.76 -10.22 23.74
N ALA A 193 10.97 -11.05 24.42
CA ALA A 193 11.50 -12.05 25.34
C ALA A 193 11.97 -13.35 24.64
N ILE A 194 11.28 -13.78 23.57
CA ILE A 194 11.51 -15.15 23.02
C ILE A 194 12.00 -15.16 21.57
N LEU A 195 12.13 -14.03 20.89
CA LEU A 195 12.52 -13.97 19.47
C LEU A 195 13.87 -14.66 19.21
N GLY A 196 14.87 -14.39 20.05
CA GLY A 196 16.21 -15.00 19.92
C GLY A 196 16.18 -16.53 20.05
N GLN A 197 15.45 -17.03 21.04
CA GLN A 197 15.27 -18.48 21.25
C GLN A 197 14.56 -19.10 20.05
N ARG A 198 13.45 -18.50 19.59
CA ARG A 198 12.70 -19.00 18.43
C ARG A 198 13.52 -19.02 17.15
N ARG A 199 14.40 -18.04 16.97
CA ARG A 199 15.34 -18.03 15.82
C ARG A 199 16.32 -19.20 15.90
N GLN A 200 16.87 -19.51 17.08
CA GLN A 200 17.74 -20.65 17.27
C GLN A 200 17.01 -21.98 17.01
N GLU A 201 15.82 -22.14 17.56
CA GLU A 201 14.96 -23.32 17.33
C GLU A 201 14.65 -23.50 15.83
N ALA A 202 14.29 -22.43 15.14
CA ALA A 202 14.01 -22.45 13.71
C ALA A 202 15.24 -22.83 12.89
N ASN A 203 16.43 -22.30 13.22
CA ASN A 203 17.68 -22.66 12.56
C ASN A 203 18.07 -24.13 12.81
N ALA A 204 17.91 -24.62 14.03
CA ALA A 204 18.18 -26.02 14.37
C ALA A 204 17.24 -26.99 13.66
N LEU A 205 15.94 -26.62 13.52
CA LEU A 205 14.97 -27.42 12.79
C LEU A 205 15.25 -27.41 11.29
N ARG A 206 15.45 -26.23 10.73
CA ARG A 206 15.72 -26.00 9.30
C ARG A 206 16.91 -26.83 8.80
N SER A 207 18.02 -26.94 9.59
CA SER A 207 19.21 -27.71 9.21
C SER A 207 18.96 -29.21 9.06
N ARG A 208 17.89 -29.71 9.68
CA ARG A 208 17.48 -31.11 9.64
C ARG A 208 16.46 -31.43 8.55
N VAL A 209 15.95 -30.37 7.86
CA VAL A 209 14.94 -30.54 6.79
C VAL A 209 15.56 -31.27 5.61
N ASN A 210 14.88 -32.32 5.18
CA ASN A 210 15.19 -33.11 3.99
C ASN A 210 13.89 -33.49 3.26
N GLY A 211 13.28 -32.50 2.61
CA GLY A 211 11.98 -32.62 1.94
C GLY A 211 10.81 -32.23 2.85
N CYS A 212 9.65 -32.05 2.23
CA CYS A 212 8.45 -31.55 2.91
C CYS A 212 7.84 -32.58 3.88
N ASP A 213 7.98 -33.85 3.60
CA ASP A 213 7.51 -34.88 4.52
C ASP A 213 8.35 -34.90 5.80
N SER A 214 9.68 -34.78 5.70
CA SER A 214 10.55 -34.65 6.86
C SER A 214 10.22 -33.42 7.72
N THR A 215 9.83 -32.33 7.10
CA THR A 215 9.42 -31.12 7.83
C THR A 215 8.23 -31.39 8.73
N ARG A 216 7.23 -32.12 8.21
CA ARG A 216 6.03 -32.49 8.99
C ARG A 216 6.37 -33.35 10.20
N GLU A 217 7.23 -34.36 10.04
CA GLU A 217 7.67 -35.20 11.15
C GLU A 217 8.50 -34.42 12.19
N LEU A 218 9.37 -33.53 11.75
CA LEU A 218 10.21 -32.70 12.62
C LEU A 218 9.43 -31.74 13.51
N VAL A 219 8.23 -31.31 13.10
CA VAL A 219 7.39 -30.39 13.90
C VAL A 219 6.30 -31.11 14.69
N LYS A 220 6.11 -32.40 14.47
CA LYS A 220 5.10 -33.20 15.17
C LYS A 220 5.27 -33.08 16.68
N GLY A 221 4.18 -32.74 17.38
CA GLY A 221 4.19 -32.57 18.84
C GLY A 221 4.89 -31.28 19.35
N LYS A 222 5.37 -30.37 18.47
CA LYS A 222 5.93 -29.10 18.87
C LYS A 222 4.83 -28.04 18.99
N ILE A 223 4.89 -27.28 20.08
CA ILE A 223 3.92 -26.19 20.34
C ILE A 223 4.34 -24.94 19.60
N ASP A 224 3.36 -24.15 19.16
CA ASP A 224 3.55 -22.85 18.50
C ASP A 224 4.38 -22.93 17.19
N ILE A 225 4.33 -24.07 16.49
CA ILE A 225 4.87 -24.21 15.14
C ILE A 225 3.74 -24.60 14.19
N THR A 226 3.58 -23.83 13.13
CA THR A 226 2.56 -24.06 12.11
C THR A 226 3.21 -24.33 10.76
N ILE A 227 2.68 -25.34 10.04
CA ILE A 227 3.03 -25.60 8.65
C ILE A 227 1.89 -25.14 7.75
N ARG A 228 2.22 -24.40 6.70
CA ARG A 228 1.31 -24.01 5.64
C ARG A 228 1.83 -24.50 4.30
N ASN A 229 0.98 -25.20 3.56
CA ASN A 229 1.28 -25.53 2.18
C ASN A 229 0.92 -24.34 1.31
N LEU A 230 1.91 -23.72 0.69
CA LEU A 230 1.70 -22.59 -0.23
C LEU A 230 1.29 -23.06 -1.63
N GLY A 231 1.39 -24.38 -1.88
CA GLY A 231 1.05 -24.96 -3.16
C GLY A 231 2.15 -24.75 -4.21
N ARG A 232 1.72 -24.77 -5.48
CA ARG A 232 2.58 -24.57 -6.63
C ARG A 232 2.62 -23.11 -7.02
N VAL A 233 3.80 -22.53 -7.05
CA VAL A 233 4.03 -21.10 -7.32
C VAL A 233 5.02 -20.98 -8.48
N LEU A 234 4.68 -20.21 -9.50
CA LEU A 234 5.61 -19.93 -10.59
C LEU A 234 6.71 -18.96 -10.12
N GLU A 235 7.90 -19.10 -10.69
CA GLU A 235 9.06 -18.26 -10.35
C GLU A 235 8.72 -16.76 -10.33
N GLN A 236 7.94 -16.32 -11.31
CA GLN A 236 7.51 -14.92 -11.45
C GLN A 236 6.46 -14.46 -10.42
N GLN A 237 5.88 -15.40 -9.68
CA GLN A 237 4.88 -15.15 -8.63
C GLN A 237 5.45 -15.28 -7.22
N LEU A 238 6.75 -15.54 -7.10
CA LEU A 238 7.41 -15.62 -5.80
C LEU A 238 7.32 -14.30 -5.05
N PRO A 239 7.04 -14.31 -3.74
CA PRO A 239 7.06 -13.09 -2.94
C PRO A 239 8.44 -12.42 -3.00
N PRO A 240 8.52 -11.10 -3.25
CA PRO A 240 9.80 -10.40 -3.43
C PRO A 240 10.79 -10.59 -2.28
N GLU A 241 10.28 -10.66 -1.04
CA GLU A 241 11.07 -10.86 0.17
C GLU A 241 11.68 -12.26 0.28
N TRP A 242 11.10 -13.24 -0.42
CA TRP A 242 11.53 -14.64 -0.42
C TRP A 242 12.20 -15.08 -1.72
N GLU A 243 12.03 -14.35 -2.81
CA GLU A 243 12.44 -14.73 -4.16
C GLU A 243 13.91 -15.16 -4.21
N LYS A 244 14.81 -14.31 -3.72
CA LYS A 244 16.26 -14.55 -3.73
C LYS A 244 16.63 -15.82 -2.96
N THR A 245 16.04 -16.02 -1.79
CA THR A 245 16.35 -17.16 -0.93
C THR A 245 15.74 -18.46 -1.47
N ILE A 246 14.54 -18.40 -2.04
CA ILE A 246 13.91 -19.56 -2.70
C ILE A 246 14.78 -20.03 -3.88
N LYS A 247 15.18 -19.11 -4.77
CA LYS A 247 16.02 -19.44 -5.95
C LYS A 247 17.39 -20.01 -5.57
N ALA A 248 17.95 -19.60 -4.42
CA ALA A 248 19.22 -20.10 -3.92
C ALA A 248 19.11 -21.42 -3.13
N THR A 249 17.89 -21.93 -2.88
CA THR A 249 17.67 -23.11 -2.06
C THR A 249 17.40 -24.33 -2.93
N SER A 250 18.17 -25.40 -2.70
CA SER A 250 17.99 -26.67 -3.42
C SER A 250 16.71 -27.39 -3.01
N VAL A 251 16.20 -28.24 -3.91
CA VAL A 251 15.07 -29.14 -3.63
C VAL A 251 15.35 -30.00 -2.39
N GLY A 252 14.35 -30.17 -1.56
CA GLY A 252 14.43 -30.89 -0.28
C GLY A 252 15.04 -30.11 0.86
N LYS A 253 15.54 -28.88 0.63
CA LYS A 253 16.15 -28.03 1.64
C LYS A 253 15.26 -26.86 2.03
N ALA A 254 15.61 -26.24 3.16
CA ALA A 254 14.90 -25.06 3.68
C ALA A 254 15.72 -23.78 3.48
N THR A 255 15.03 -22.68 3.20
CA THR A 255 15.62 -21.34 3.09
C THR A 255 16.26 -20.90 4.41
N ALA A 256 17.05 -19.82 4.38
CA ALA A 256 17.40 -19.12 5.61
C ALA A 256 16.13 -18.67 6.36
N VAL A 257 16.22 -18.60 7.69
CA VAL A 257 15.12 -18.12 8.52
C VAL A 257 14.95 -16.61 8.33
N GLN A 258 13.70 -16.15 8.33
CA GLN A 258 13.34 -14.73 8.30
C GLN A 258 12.43 -14.39 9.47
N GLU A 259 12.56 -13.16 9.96
CA GLU A 259 11.66 -12.61 10.97
C GLU A 259 10.51 -11.89 10.29
N THR A 260 9.28 -12.23 10.70
CA THR A 260 8.05 -11.62 10.18
C THR A 260 7.19 -11.14 11.33
N ALA A 261 6.09 -10.46 11.03
CA ALA A 261 5.13 -10.07 12.05
C ALA A 261 4.55 -11.27 12.83
N ARG A 262 4.50 -12.46 12.22
CA ARG A 262 3.97 -13.69 12.84
C ARG A 262 4.99 -14.39 13.75
N GLY A 263 6.28 -14.14 13.54
CA GLY A 263 7.36 -14.80 14.31
C GLY A 263 8.62 -15.01 13.47
N VAL A 264 9.18 -16.22 13.53
CA VAL A 264 10.34 -16.65 12.74
C VAL A 264 9.90 -17.72 11.77
N GLU A 265 10.27 -17.58 10.50
CA GLU A 265 9.76 -18.43 9.43
C GLU A 265 10.90 -18.90 8.51
N PHE A 266 10.71 -20.05 7.87
CA PHE A 266 11.46 -20.50 6.72
C PHE A 266 10.55 -21.24 5.74
N LEU A 267 11.04 -21.39 4.51
CA LEU A 267 10.34 -22.11 3.46
C LEU A 267 11.10 -23.39 3.11
N THR A 268 10.39 -24.49 2.93
CA THR A 268 10.94 -25.75 2.42
C THR A 268 10.58 -25.88 0.95
N ILE A 269 11.57 -26.15 0.10
CA ILE A 269 11.37 -26.37 -1.33
C ILE A 269 11.11 -27.86 -1.56
N CYS A 270 9.85 -28.22 -1.76
CA CYS A 270 9.44 -29.61 -1.93
C CYS A 270 9.86 -30.18 -3.30
N SER A 271 9.64 -29.40 -4.34
CA SER A 271 10.05 -29.74 -5.70
C SER A 271 10.16 -28.49 -6.56
N ILE A 272 10.96 -28.60 -7.63
CA ILE A 272 11.06 -27.61 -8.70
C ILE A 272 10.86 -28.37 -10.02
N ARG A 273 9.99 -27.87 -10.87
CA ARG A 273 9.81 -28.40 -12.22
C ARG A 273 9.74 -27.30 -13.25
N LYS A 274 10.25 -27.55 -14.45
CA LYS A 274 10.05 -26.67 -15.59
C LYS A 274 8.64 -26.88 -16.16
N VAL A 275 7.92 -25.82 -16.39
CA VAL A 275 6.58 -25.82 -16.98
C VAL A 275 6.55 -24.86 -18.17
N ASN A 276 5.74 -25.16 -19.18
CA ASN A 276 5.61 -24.41 -20.42
C ASN A 276 4.17 -24.38 -20.93
N ASP A 277 3.22 -24.38 -20.01
CA ASP A 277 1.80 -24.31 -20.32
C ASP A 277 1.36 -22.88 -20.73
N ASP A 278 0.10 -22.74 -21.16
CA ASP A 278 -0.45 -21.46 -21.61
C ASP A 278 -0.51 -20.41 -20.49
N ARG A 279 -0.67 -20.86 -19.22
CA ARG A 279 -0.62 -20.00 -18.03
C ARG A 279 0.76 -19.37 -17.85
N VAL A 280 1.81 -20.14 -18.09
CA VAL A 280 3.20 -19.65 -18.07
C VAL A 280 3.42 -18.64 -19.18
N ALA A 281 2.97 -18.92 -20.39
CA ALA A 281 3.09 -18.01 -21.52
C ALA A 281 2.38 -16.68 -21.24
N GLN A 282 1.13 -16.72 -20.77
CA GLN A 282 0.37 -15.53 -20.39
C GLN A 282 1.10 -14.71 -19.31
N LEU A 283 1.61 -15.37 -18.27
CA LEU A 283 2.29 -14.69 -17.17
C LEU A 283 3.62 -14.07 -17.63
N VAL A 284 4.46 -14.80 -18.37
CA VAL A 284 5.75 -14.30 -18.86
C VAL A 284 5.55 -13.09 -19.77
N PHE A 285 4.60 -13.16 -20.70
CA PHE A 285 4.30 -12.03 -21.58
C PHE A 285 3.67 -10.85 -20.83
N SER A 286 2.83 -11.09 -19.82
CA SER A 286 2.27 -10.04 -18.97
C SER A 286 3.36 -9.31 -18.18
N ILE A 287 4.39 -10.01 -17.71
CA ILE A 287 5.52 -9.41 -16.98
C ILE A 287 6.44 -8.63 -17.94
N GLN A 288 6.70 -9.13 -19.13
CA GLN A 288 7.45 -8.38 -20.14
C GLN A 288 6.77 -7.05 -20.51
N GLU A 289 5.44 -7.00 -20.49
CA GLU A 289 4.70 -5.73 -20.61
C GLU A 289 4.77 -4.87 -19.34
N GLY A 290 4.89 -5.52 -18.19
CA GLY A 290 4.92 -4.87 -16.88
C GLY A 290 6.15 -3.98 -16.64
N ASN A 291 7.21 -4.08 -17.44
CA ASN A 291 8.36 -3.16 -17.38
C ASN A 291 8.00 -1.70 -17.75
N ASN A 292 6.77 -1.47 -18.25
CA ASN A 292 6.15 -0.16 -18.42
C ASN A 292 5.01 0.09 -17.39
N SER A 293 5.01 -0.63 -16.27
CA SER A 293 3.86 -0.74 -15.36
C SER A 293 3.46 0.58 -14.69
N GLU A 294 4.40 1.44 -14.31
CA GLU A 294 4.05 2.73 -13.65
C GLU A 294 3.32 3.67 -14.60
N ALA A 295 3.78 3.78 -15.85
CA ALA A 295 3.13 4.62 -16.85
C ALA A 295 1.74 4.08 -17.24
N LYS A 296 1.62 2.77 -17.43
CA LYS A 296 0.34 2.10 -17.73
C LYS A 296 -0.63 2.18 -16.55
N ALA A 297 -0.17 1.97 -15.31
CA ALA A 297 -1.01 2.11 -14.12
C ALA A 297 -1.52 3.55 -13.95
N SER A 298 -0.66 4.56 -14.20
CA SER A 298 -1.07 5.96 -14.20
C SER A 298 -2.08 6.28 -15.30
N GLN A 299 -1.91 5.74 -16.50
CA GLN A 299 -2.89 5.88 -17.58
C GLN A 299 -4.22 5.21 -17.25
N LEU A 300 -4.18 4.00 -16.68
CA LEU A 300 -5.37 3.28 -16.24
C LEU A 300 -6.11 4.05 -15.15
N GLU A 301 -5.38 4.61 -14.18
CA GLU A 301 -5.97 5.46 -13.14
C GLU A 301 -6.68 6.67 -13.73
N LYS A 302 -6.02 7.40 -14.64
CA LYS A 302 -6.62 8.57 -15.32
C LYS A 302 -7.85 8.17 -16.12
N LYS A 303 -7.78 7.08 -16.87
CA LYS A 303 -8.92 6.54 -17.63
C LYS A 303 -10.07 6.18 -16.70
N TYR A 304 -9.79 5.50 -15.61
CA TYR A 304 -10.81 5.08 -14.65
C TYR A 304 -11.52 6.26 -13.99
N ILE A 305 -10.78 7.27 -13.54
CA ILE A 305 -11.37 8.50 -13.01
C ILE A 305 -12.21 9.22 -14.07
N ALA A 306 -11.74 9.30 -15.32
CA ALA A 306 -12.49 9.91 -16.41
C ALA A 306 -13.80 9.15 -16.69
N GLU A 307 -13.80 7.81 -16.63
CA GLU A 307 -15.01 6.98 -16.73
C GLU A 307 -15.99 7.28 -15.60
N LEU A 308 -15.52 7.36 -14.35
CA LEU A 308 -16.36 7.70 -13.21
C LEU A 308 -16.95 9.11 -13.32
N ARG A 309 -16.16 10.09 -13.79
CA ARG A 309 -16.64 11.47 -14.01
C ARG A 309 -17.76 11.52 -15.07
N LYS A 310 -17.65 10.75 -16.16
CA LYS A 310 -18.67 10.72 -17.22
C LYS A 310 -20.04 10.23 -16.71
N SER A 311 -20.06 9.32 -15.75
CA SER A 311 -21.27 8.75 -15.16
C SER A 311 -21.71 9.46 -13.88
N ALA A 312 -20.94 10.42 -13.41
CA ALA A 312 -21.18 11.11 -12.15
C ALA A 312 -22.28 12.18 -12.27
N ARG A 313 -23.13 12.24 -11.24
CA ARG A 313 -24.04 13.36 -11.04
C ARG A 313 -23.38 14.37 -10.09
N ILE A 314 -22.92 15.49 -10.61
CA ILE A 314 -22.27 16.57 -9.86
C ILE A 314 -23.21 17.77 -9.85
N GLN A 315 -23.54 18.30 -8.67
CA GLN A 315 -24.44 19.44 -8.47
C GLN A 315 -23.77 20.46 -7.55
N THR A 316 -23.91 21.73 -7.90
CA THR A 316 -23.60 22.87 -7.03
C THR A 316 -24.93 23.36 -6.48
N PRO A 317 -25.13 23.39 -5.15
CA PRO A 317 -26.35 23.91 -4.52
C PRO A 317 -26.57 25.39 -4.82
#